data_e7392299e26028b45d65f5df866cf3d5
#
_entry.id   e7392299e26028b45d65f5df866cf3d5
#
_cell.length_a   1.000
_cell.length_b   1.000
_cell.length_c   1.000
_cell.angle_alpha   90.00
_cell.angle_beta   90.00
_cell.angle_gamma   90.00
#
_symmetry.space_group_name_H-M   'P 1'
#
loop_
_entity.id
_entity.type
_entity.pdbx_description
1 polymer ?
#
loop_
_entity_poly.entity_id
_entity_poly.type
_entity_poly.pdbx_seq_one_letter_code
_entity_poly.pdbx_strand_id
1 'polypeptide(L)'
;MDLSCVTWSLTDAIKHLLLMHPLVPLIFRITVLTTSIIALGLSASVHDLSNNYSYSQSPSATMAIAVDVVAIPYILYVTWDEYTGKPLGLRSPKAKIRLVLLDLFFIIFESANLALAFGALTDNSGSCRSADNGYNSVICSRVKALCGILFVALLAWSLTFALSIFR
;
A
#
# COMPACT_ATOMS: atom_id res chain seq x y z
N MET A 1 18.36 -33.43 -17.05
CA MET A 1 17.20 -32.59 -17.40
C MET A 1 17.31 -31.38 -16.52
N ASP A 2 17.92 -30.28 -17.05
CA ASP A 2 18.36 -29.16 -16.24
C ASP A 2 17.17 -28.32 -15.73
N LEU A 3 16.93 -28.37 -14.41
CA LEU A 3 15.94 -27.51 -13.73
C LEU A 3 16.18 -26.02 -14.04
N SER A 4 17.43 -25.63 -14.29
CA SER A 4 17.81 -24.26 -14.65
C SER A 4 17.19 -23.81 -15.98
N CYS A 5 17.11 -24.69 -16.97
CA CYS A 5 16.53 -24.37 -18.29
C CYS A 5 15.00 -24.21 -18.22
N VAL A 6 14.33 -25.00 -17.39
CA VAL A 6 12.86 -24.91 -17.18
C VAL A 6 12.48 -23.65 -16.40
N THR A 7 13.26 -23.26 -15.38
CA THR A 7 13.03 -22.04 -14.62
C THR A 7 13.27 -20.78 -15.47
N TRP A 8 14.26 -20.76 -16.35
CA TRP A 8 14.48 -19.66 -17.29
C TRP A 8 13.32 -19.50 -18.28
N SER A 9 12.86 -20.61 -18.88
CA SER A 9 11.73 -20.59 -19.81
C SER A 9 10.43 -20.15 -19.17
N LEU A 10 10.14 -20.59 -17.94
CA LEU A 10 8.97 -20.16 -17.18
C LEU A 10 9.04 -18.67 -16.80
N THR A 11 10.22 -18.18 -16.40
CA THR A 11 10.40 -16.77 -16.02
C THR A 11 10.23 -15.85 -17.24
N ASP A 12 10.70 -16.25 -18.41
CA ASP A 12 10.55 -15.46 -19.62
C ASP A 12 9.11 -15.51 -20.17
N ALA A 13 8.42 -16.64 -20.07
CA ALA A 13 7.00 -16.75 -20.41
C ALA A 13 6.12 -15.89 -19.46
N ILE A 14 6.40 -15.92 -18.17
CA ILE A 14 5.70 -15.08 -17.16
C ILE A 14 5.99 -13.61 -17.40
N LYS A 15 7.24 -13.23 -17.67
CA LYS A 15 7.60 -11.84 -18.02
C LYS A 15 6.87 -11.37 -19.26
N HIS A 16 6.84 -12.20 -20.31
CA HIS A 16 6.17 -11.85 -21.56
C HIS A 16 4.65 -11.71 -21.37
N LEU A 17 4.03 -12.60 -20.59
CA LEU A 17 2.61 -12.56 -20.29
C LEU A 17 2.26 -11.34 -19.40
N LEU A 18 3.06 -11.07 -18.35
CA LEU A 18 2.87 -9.94 -17.43
C LEU A 18 3.10 -8.58 -18.10
N LEU A 19 4.08 -8.48 -19.01
CA LEU A 19 4.42 -7.23 -19.70
C LEU A 19 3.52 -6.94 -20.91
N MET A 20 3.04 -8.00 -21.60
CA MET A 20 2.23 -7.84 -22.82
C MET A 20 0.73 -7.61 -22.54
N HIS A 21 0.20 -8.10 -21.41
CA HIS A 21 -1.22 -7.90 -21.07
C HIS A 21 -1.45 -6.55 -20.40
N PRO A 22 -2.19 -5.62 -21.02
CA PRO A 22 -2.47 -4.30 -20.46
C PRO A 22 -3.33 -4.35 -19.18
N LEU A 23 -3.98 -5.49 -18.91
CA LEU A 23 -4.83 -5.69 -17.73
C LEU A 23 -4.04 -5.92 -16.43
N VAL A 24 -2.79 -6.42 -16.52
CA VAL A 24 -2.00 -6.76 -15.33
C VAL A 24 -1.68 -5.53 -14.49
N PRO A 25 -1.11 -4.45 -15.03
CA PRO A 25 -0.86 -3.24 -14.23
C PRO A 25 -2.16 -2.60 -13.72
N LEU A 26 -3.26 -2.74 -14.45
CA LEU A 26 -4.56 -2.27 -13.99
C LEU A 26 -5.02 -3.00 -12.74
N ILE A 27 -4.95 -4.34 -12.73
CA ILE A 27 -5.36 -5.15 -11.57
C ILE A 27 -4.56 -4.73 -10.33
N PHE A 28 -3.24 -4.57 -10.43
CA PHE A 28 -2.42 -4.13 -9.31
C PHE A 28 -2.78 -2.73 -8.83
N ARG A 29 -3.08 -1.78 -9.72
CA ARG A 29 -3.52 -0.43 -9.34
C ARG A 29 -4.89 -0.42 -8.67
N ILE A 30 -5.83 -1.24 -9.16
CA ILE A 30 -7.13 -1.42 -8.51
C ILE A 30 -6.95 -2.03 -7.13
N THR A 31 -6.03 -2.99 -6.97
CA THR A 31 -5.70 -3.58 -5.67
C THR A 31 -5.15 -2.53 -4.71
N VAL A 32 -4.19 -1.70 -5.15
CA VAL A 32 -3.65 -0.61 -4.35
C VAL A 32 -4.76 0.38 -3.96
N LEU A 33 -5.60 0.81 -4.91
CA LEU A 33 -6.72 1.71 -4.65
C LEU A 33 -7.69 1.14 -3.60
N THR A 34 -8.04 -0.14 -3.74
CA THR A 34 -8.97 -0.81 -2.83
C THR A 34 -8.38 -0.94 -1.43
N THR A 35 -7.10 -1.32 -1.32
CA THR A 35 -6.41 -1.43 -0.03
C THR A 35 -6.25 -0.07 0.64
N SER A 36 -5.95 1.01 -0.10
CA SER A 36 -5.88 2.37 0.45
C SER A 36 -7.24 2.87 0.96
N ILE A 37 -8.33 2.59 0.25
CA ILE A 37 -9.68 2.95 0.73
C ILE A 37 -10.03 2.19 2.02
N ILE A 38 -9.71 0.90 2.11
CA ILE A 38 -9.95 0.10 3.31
C ILE A 38 -9.05 0.58 4.46
N ALA A 39 -7.78 0.87 4.20
CA ALA A 39 -6.84 1.40 5.20
C ALA A 39 -7.31 2.74 5.75
N LEU A 40 -7.78 3.66 4.88
CA LEU A 40 -8.35 4.93 5.29
C LEU A 40 -9.58 4.75 6.20
N GLY A 41 -10.50 3.86 5.85
CA GLY A 41 -11.68 3.56 6.66
C GLY A 41 -11.34 2.95 8.03
N LEU A 42 -10.37 2.02 8.06
CA LEU A 42 -9.91 1.41 9.31
C LEU A 42 -9.17 2.41 10.20
N SER A 43 -8.29 3.25 9.62
CA SER A 43 -7.54 4.26 10.37
C SER A 43 -8.45 5.35 10.94
N ALA A 44 -9.45 5.81 10.18
CA ALA A 44 -10.48 6.71 10.68
C ALA A 44 -11.27 6.08 11.84
N SER A 45 -11.66 4.79 11.72
CA SER A 45 -12.36 4.07 12.78
C SER A 45 -11.51 3.91 14.05
N VAL A 46 -10.20 3.67 13.93
CA VAL A 46 -9.28 3.62 15.08
C VAL A 46 -9.16 4.99 15.74
N HIS A 47 -9.06 6.06 14.94
CA HIS A 47 -8.97 7.42 15.43
C HIS A 47 -10.22 7.83 16.22
N ASP A 48 -11.42 7.57 15.71
CA ASP A 48 -12.69 7.86 16.37
C ASP A 48 -12.88 7.07 17.67
N LEU A 49 -12.53 5.77 17.64
CA LEU A 49 -12.60 4.93 18.83
C LEU A 49 -11.60 5.38 19.91
N SER A 50 -10.39 5.76 19.54
CA SER A 50 -9.40 6.33 20.47
C SER A 50 -9.90 7.59 21.14
N ASN A 51 -10.54 8.50 20.40
CA ASN A 51 -11.13 9.71 20.94
C ASN A 51 -12.29 9.41 21.92
N ASN A 52 -13.19 8.50 21.53
CA ASN A 52 -14.37 8.18 22.36
C ASN A 52 -14.02 7.47 23.67
N TYR A 53 -12.97 6.70 23.69
CA TYR A 53 -12.53 5.95 24.89
C TYR A 53 -11.37 6.63 25.64
N SER A 54 -10.95 7.85 25.25
CA SER A 54 -9.81 8.58 25.85
C SER A 54 -8.50 7.78 25.88
N TYR A 55 -8.28 6.93 24.87
CA TYR A 55 -7.01 6.26 24.65
C TYR A 55 -6.03 7.15 23.90
N SER A 56 -4.73 6.93 24.12
CA SER A 56 -3.69 7.60 23.33
C SER A 56 -3.89 7.31 21.85
N GLN A 57 -3.90 8.36 21.03
CA GLN A 57 -4.06 8.22 19.59
C GLN A 57 -2.88 7.44 18.98
N SER A 58 -3.19 6.48 18.12
CA SER A 58 -2.18 5.74 17.40
C SER A 58 -1.50 6.64 16.36
N PRO A 59 -0.19 6.86 16.45
CA PRO A 59 0.56 7.58 15.39
C PRO A 59 0.37 6.94 14.02
N SER A 60 0.21 5.61 13.96
CA SER A 60 -0.02 4.88 12.71
C SER A 60 -1.34 5.21 12.06
N ALA A 61 -2.43 5.37 12.83
CA ALA A 61 -3.73 5.73 12.28
C ALA A 61 -3.71 7.14 11.64
N THR A 62 -3.07 8.10 12.31
CA THR A 62 -2.92 9.47 11.78
C THR A 62 -2.05 9.50 10.54
N MET A 63 -0.94 8.75 10.54
CA MET A 63 -0.04 8.63 9.39
C MET A 63 -0.74 7.97 8.20
N ALA A 64 -1.51 6.89 8.43
CA ALA A 64 -2.28 6.21 7.39
C ALA A 64 -3.28 7.16 6.72
N ILE A 65 -4.05 7.91 7.51
CA ILE A 65 -5.00 8.91 6.97
C ILE A 65 -4.26 9.91 6.08
N ALA A 66 -3.14 10.47 6.54
CA ALA A 66 -2.38 11.48 5.80
C ALA A 66 -1.84 10.92 4.47
N VAL A 67 -1.29 9.71 4.48
CA VAL A 67 -0.72 9.07 3.29
C VAL A 67 -1.82 8.67 2.30
N ASP A 68 -2.89 8.02 2.77
CA ASP A 68 -3.96 7.51 1.91
C ASP A 68 -4.78 8.64 1.26
N VAL A 69 -5.00 9.77 1.96
CA VAL A 69 -5.68 10.95 1.38
C VAL A 69 -4.91 11.51 0.18
N VAL A 70 -3.59 11.40 0.17
CA VAL A 70 -2.75 11.82 -0.98
C VAL A 70 -2.61 10.70 -2.01
N ALA A 71 -2.53 9.44 -1.57
CA ALA A 71 -2.35 8.28 -2.44
C ALA A 71 -3.57 8.03 -3.35
N ILE A 72 -4.80 8.14 -2.82
CA ILE A 72 -6.03 7.87 -3.57
C ILE A 72 -6.15 8.76 -4.81
N PRO A 73 -6.11 10.11 -4.74
CA PRO A 73 -6.18 10.96 -5.93
C PRO A 73 -5.00 10.73 -6.88
N TYR A 74 -3.81 10.42 -6.34
CA TYR A 74 -2.65 10.08 -7.17
C TYR A 74 -2.89 8.82 -8.00
N ILE A 75 -3.36 7.72 -7.38
CA ILE A 75 -3.63 6.46 -8.07
C ILE A 75 -4.74 6.65 -9.12
N LEU A 76 -5.79 7.38 -8.79
CA LEU A 76 -6.87 7.70 -9.73
C LEU A 76 -6.34 8.50 -10.92
N TYR A 77 -5.53 9.52 -10.68
CA TYR A 77 -4.90 10.33 -11.73
C TYR A 77 -4.01 9.48 -12.64
N VAL A 78 -3.15 8.66 -12.07
CA VAL A 78 -2.22 7.82 -12.85
C VAL A 78 -2.98 6.75 -13.64
N THR A 79 -4.01 6.15 -13.04
CA THR A 79 -4.85 5.17 -13.71
C THR A 79 -5.61 5.81 -14.89
N TRP A 80 -6.20 6.98 -14.68
CA TRP A 80 -6.87 7.73 -15.73
C TRP A 80 -5.93 8.11 -16.87
N ASP A 81 -4.76 8.63 -16.52
CA ASP A 81 -3.75 9.07 -17.47
C ASP A 81 -3.15 7.90 -18.31
N GLU A 82 -3.10 6.69 -17.75
CA GLU A 82 -2.67 5.48 -18.49
C GLU A 82 -3.74 5.00 -19.49
N TYR A 83 -5.03 5.19 -19.16
CA TYR A 83 -6.12 4.79 -20.04
C TYR A 83 -6.45 5.80 -21.14
N THR A 84 -6.33 7.10 -20.85
CA THR A 84 -6.65 8.17 -21.80
C THR A 84 -5.42 8.69 -22.54
N GLY A 85 -4.24 8.45 -22.01
CA GLY A 85 -2.96 8.91 -22.55
C GLY A 85 -2.35 7.97 -23.58
N LYS A 86 -1.21 8.39 -24.16
CA LYS A 86 -0.39 7.55 -25.04
C LYS A 86 0.20 6.37 -24.23
N PRO A 87 0.29 5.15 -24.80
CA PRO A 87 0.90 4.01 -24.12
C PRO A 87 2.29 4.37 -23.58
N LEU A 88 2.62 3.82 -22.40
CA LEU A 88 3.85 4.14 -21.64
C LEU A 88 5.14 4.07 -22.45
N GLY A 89 5.21 3.21 -23.48
CA GLY A 89 6.37 3.09 -24.37
C GLY A 89 6.63 4.29 -25.28
N LEU A 90 5.63 5.18 -25.46
CA LEU A 90 5.73 6.40 -26.28
C LEU A 90 5.79 7.68 -25.44
N ARG A 91 5.86 7.56 -24.11
CA ARG A 91 5.96 8.70 -23.18
C ARG A 91 7.37 9.27 -23.09
N SER A 92 7.44 10.57 -22.84
CA SER A 92 8.72 11.21 -22.58
C SER A 92 9.40 10.59 -21.34
N PRO A 93 10.73 10.36 -21.37
CA PRO A 93 11.46 9.72 -20.27
C PRO A 93 11.29 10.47 -18.93
N LYS A 94 11.11 11.78 -18.96
CA LYS A 94 10.87 12.62 -17.77
C LYS A 94 9.56 12.28 -17.06
N ALA A 95 8.50 12.00 -17.81
CA ALA A 95 7.20 11.62 -17.23
C ALA A 95 7.27 10.22 -16.56
N LYS A 96 7.99 9.29 -17.20
CA LYS A 96 8.20 7.94 -16.63
C LYS A 96 8.99 7.99 -15.32
N ILE A 97 10.07 8.75 -15.26
CA ILE A 97 10.88 8.93 -14.04
C ILE A 97 10.04 9.52 -12.91
N ARG A 98 9.18 10.52 -13.19
CA ARG A 98 8.31 11.12 -12.17
C ARG A 98 7.34 10.09 -11.56
N LEU A 99 6.73 9.24 -12.38
CA LEU A 99 5.83 8.19 -11.89
C LEU A 99 6.56 7.18 -10.99
N VAL A 100 7.74 6.72 -11.43
CA VAL A 100 8.56 5.77 -10.67
C VAL A 100 9.01 6.38 -9.33
N LEU A 101 9.40 7.66 -9.31
CA LEU A 101 9.77 8.34 -8.07
C LEU A 101 8.60 8.51 -7.11
N LEU A 102 7.40 8.80 -7.61
CA LEU A 102 6.20 8.91 -6.78
C LEU A 102 5.78 7.55 -6.21
N ASP A 103 5.84 6.48 -7.01
CA ASP A 103 5.59 5.12 -6.52
C ASP A 103 6.59 4.74 -5.40
N LEU A 104 7.88 5.07 -5.57
CA LEU A 104 8.90 4.86 -4.54
C LEU A 104 8.61 5.67 -3.28
N PHE A 105 8.16 6.92 -3.42
CA PHE A 105 7.79 7.77 -2.30
C PHE A 105 6.66 7.12 -1.48
N PHE A 106 5.61 6.64 -2.12
CA PHE A 106 4.51 5.95 -1.43
C PHE A 106 4.97 4.66 -0.74
N ILE A 107 5.87 3.87 -1.35
CA ILE A 107 6.44 2.67 -0.72
C ILE A 107 7.15 3.01 0.60
N ILE A 108 7.94 4.09 0.61
CA ILE A 108 8.66 4.53 1.82
C ILE A 108 7.68 4.91 2.93
N PHE A 109 6.65 5.69 2.62
CA PHE A 109 5.65 6.10 3.60
C PHE A 109 4.80 4.93 4.09
N GLU A 110 4.42 4.02 3.20
CA GLU A 110 3.67 2.82 3.54
C GLU A 110 4.46 1.88 4.44
N SER A 111 5.77 1.72 4.18
CA SER A 111 6.65 0.93 5.05
C SER A 111 6.82 1.54 6.45
N ALA A 112 6.94 2.87 6.52
CA ALA A 112 6.99 3.60 7.79
C ALA A 112 5.67 3.47 8.57
N ASN A 113 4.54 3.59 7.87
CA ASN A 113 3.22 3.40 8.45
C ASN A 113 3.01 1.98 9.00
N LEU A 114 3.44 0.98 8.27
CA LEU A 114 3.42 -0.43 8.71
C LEU A 114 4.29 -0.62 9.97
N ALA A 115 5.47 -0.03 10.04
CA ALA A 115 6.35 -0.09 11.21
C ALA A 115 5.67 0.54 12.45
N LEU A 116 5.01 1.69 12.28
CA LEU A 116 4.24 2.33 13.36
C LEU A 116 3.03 1.48 13.80
N ALA A 117 2.36 0.79 12.86
CA ALA A 117 1.25 -0.11 13.18
C ALA A 117 1.72 -1.32 13.98
N PHE A 118 2.89 -1.89 13.66
CA PHE A 118 3.51 -2.93 14.47
C PHE A 118 3.91 -2.43 15.85
N GLY A 119 4.50 -1.24 15.96
CA GLY A 119 4.80 -0.59 17.24
C GLY A 119 3.54 -0.44 18.11
N ALA A 120 2.44 0.04 17.53
CA ALA A 120 1.17 0.18 18.24
C ALA A 120 0.59 -1.14 18.77
N LEU A 121 0.94 -2.28 18.16
CA LEU A 121 0.54 -3.62 18.62
C LEU A 121 1.46 -4.19 19.72
N THR A 122 2.75 -3.86 19.68
CA THR A 122 3.76 -4.47 20.54
C THR A 122 4.06 -3.66 21.79
N ASP A 123 3.87 -2.35 21.76
CA ASP A 123 4.15 -1.48 22.90
C ASP A 123 3.17 -1.67 24.06
N ASN A 124 3.72 -1.72 25.28
CA ASN A 124 2.94 -1.81 26.51
C ASN A 124 2.05 -0.58 26.78
N SER A 125 2.39 0.57 26.18
CA SER A 125 1.63 1.83 26.19
C SER A 125 1.06 2.18 24.81
N GLY A 126 0.92 1.18 23.94
CA GLY A 126 0.35 1.35 22.60
C GLY A 126 -1.17 1.50 22.60
N SER A 127 -1.74 1.69 21.42
CA SER A 127 -3.20 1.87 21.26
C SER A 127 -4.04 0.69 21.76
N CYS A 128 -3.45 -0.49 21.91
CA CYS A 128 -4.11 -1.69 22.44
C CYS A 128 -4.17 -1.72 23.98
N ARG A 129 -3.27 -1.00 24.66
CA ARG A 129 -3.17 -0.94 26.12
C ARG A 129 -3.01 0.50 26.57
N SER A 130 -3.82 0.91 27.55
CA SER A 130 -3.63 2.16 28.28
C SER A 130 -3.15 1.84 29.66
N ALA A 131 -2.28 2.69 30.21
CA ALA A 131 -1.79 2.57 31.58
C ALA A 131 -2.92 2.61 32.59
N ASP A 132 -3.98 3.39 32.31
CA ASP A 132 -5.10 3.63 33.21
C ASP A 132 -6.34 2.76 32.92
N ASN A 133 -6.57 2.36 31.66
CA ASN A 133 -7.83 1.73 31.22
C ASN A 133 -7.71 0.25 30.81
N GLY A 134 -6.51 -0.35 30.90
CA GLY A 134 -6.28 -1.75 30.58
C GLY A 134 -6.31 -2.07 29.07
N TYR A 135 -6.62 -3.32 28.73
CA TYR A 135 -6.62 -3.81 27.35
C TYR A 135 -8.00 -3.66 26.70
N ASN A 136 -8.04 -2.96 25.55
CA ASN A 136 -9.25 -2.83 24.75
C ASN A 136 -9.20 -3.74 23.51
N SER A 137 -9.98 -4.83 23.53
CA SER A 137 -9.96 -5.82 22.45
C SER A 137 -10.52 -5.26 21.12
N VAL A 138 -11.45 -4.29 21.18
CA VAL A 138 -12.07 -3.71 19.98
C VAL A 138 -11.06 -2.86 19.20
N ILE A 139 -10.36 -1.96 19.89
CA ILE A 139 -9.32 -1.11 19.28
C ILE A 139 -8.19 -2.00 18.74
N CYS A 140 -7.74 -2.98 19.54
CA CYS A 140 -6.65 -3.86 19.14
C CYS A 140 -7.01 -4.73 17.92
N SER A 141 -8.25 -5.19 17.80
CA SER A 141 -8.72 -5.91 16.63
C SER A 141 -8.67 -5.04 15.36
N ARG A 142 -9.04 -3.76 15.47
CA ARG A 142 -8.98 -2.81 14.34
C ARG A 142 -7.55 -2.50 13.94
N VAL A 143 -6.65 -2.29 14.91
CA VAL A 143 -5.22 -2.06 14.64
C VAL A 143 -4.56 -3.28 13.99
N LYS A 144 -4.92 -4.50 14.41
CA LYS A 144 -4.46 -5.74 13.75
C LYS A 144 -4.93 -5.83 12.29
N ALA A 145 -6.20 -5.51 12.04
CA ALA A 145 -6.74 -5.49 10.69
C ALA A 145 -6.04 -4.42 9.83
N LEU A 146 -5.81 -3.23 10.38
CA LEU A 146 -5.07 -2.17 9.72
C LEU A 146 -3.65 -2.62 9.35
N CYS A 147 -2.93 -3.24 10.28
CA CYS A 147 -1.59 -3.77 10.05
C CYS A 147 -1.56 -4.79 8.88
N GLY A 148 -2.54 -5.71 8.84
CA GLY A 148 -2.67 -6.68 7.75
C GLY A 148 -2.94 -6.02 6.39
N ILE A 149 -3.82 -5.03 6.33
CA ILE A 149 -4.13 -4.29 5.10
C ILE A 149 -2.93 -3.46 4.63
N LEU A 150 -2.23 -2.78 5.53
CA LEU A 150 -1.01 -2.03 5.20
C LEU A 150 0.10 -2.93 4.63
N PHE A 151 0.22 -4.15 5.16
CA PHE A 151 1.16 -5.13 4.62
C PHE A 151 0.81 -5.54 3.18
N VAL A 152 -0.47 -5.83 2.91
CA VAL A 152 -0.95 -6.13 1.54
C VAL A 152 -0.77 -4.93 0.61
N ALA A 153 -1.07 -3.72 1.08
CA ALA A 153 -0.86 -2.48 0.34
C ALA A 153 0.62 -2.29 -0.05
N LEU A 154 1.54 -2.49 0.90
CA LEU A 154 2.98 -2.40 0.66
C LEU A 154 3.45 -3.39 -0.42
N LEU A 155 2.97 -4.64 -0.38
CA LEU A 155 3.27 -5.64 -1.42
C LEU A 155 2.72 -5.20 -2.78
N ALA A 156 1.49 -4.72 -2.83
CA ALA A 156 0.87 -4.26 -4.07
C ALA A 156 1.61 -3.04 -4.66
N TRP A 157 2.00 -2.06 -3.84
CA TRP A 157 2.82 -0.93 -4.25
C TRP A 157 4.18 -1.36 -4.80
N SER A 158 4.86 -2.28 -4.10
CA SER A 158 6.16 -2.81 -4.53
C SER A 158 6.08 -3.54 -5.87
N LEU A 159 5.02 -4.32 -6.10
CA LEU A 159 4.78 -4.99 -7.38
C LEU A 159 4.45 -3.99 -8.49
N THR A 160 3.63 -2.98 -8.22
CA THR A 160 3.32 -1.90 -9.17
C THR A 160 4.58 -1.14 -9.58
N PHE A 161 5.43 -0.80 -8.61
CA PHE A 161 6.73 -0.16 -8.85
C PHE A 161 7.65 -1.04 -9.71
N ALA A 162 7.78 -2.34 -9.39
CA ALA A 162 8.58 -3.27 -10.17
C ALA A 162 8.09 -3.34 -11.62
N LEU A 163 6.78 -3.47 -11.84
CA LEU A 163 6.19 -3.45 -13.18
C LEU A 163 6.44 -2.12 -13.92
N SER A 164 6.41 -0.99 -13.21
CA SER A 164 6.68 0.34 -13.80
C SER A 164 8.13 0.49 -14.27
N ILE A 165 9.09 -0.18 -13.61
CA ILE A 165 10.50 -0.18 -14.02
C ILE A 165 10.72 -1.05 -15.25
N PHE A 166 10.14 -2.27 -15.25
CA PHE A 166 10.37 -3.25 -16.32
C PHE A 166 9.60 -2.96 -17.62
N ARG A 167 8.62 -2.07 -17.58
CA ARG A 167 7.80 -1.65 -18.73
C ARG A 167 8.30 -0.36 -19.39
#